data_1ab57202759bca31ee018f05d75216d9
#
_entry.id   1ab57202759bca31ee018f05d75216d9
#
_cell.length_a   1.000
_cell.length_b   1.000
_cell.length_c   1.000
_cell.angle_alpha   90.00
_cell.angle_beta   90.00
_cell.angle_gamma   90.00
#
_symmetry.space_group_name_H-M   'P 1'
#
loop_
_entity.id
_entity.type
_entity.pdbx_description
1 polymer ?
#
loop_
_entity_poly.entity_id
_entity_poly.type
_entity_poly.pdbx_seq_one_letter_code
_entity_poly.pdbx_strand_id
1 'polypeptide(L)'
;SNRRNGVVILDLADPAHPRIASTFESNGVTGGVHNMFATDDHLFALANGDKYVIIDVTDLSAPRYVSEYNHPNSRVHDVWVHDGIAYSSEWGNGVVVVDVGNGRWGGSIENPVFVTNVPYPVGRTHAAFPYFQESTGKFYLFLGDEIMNRNGAAWSGAGLGDGQPEVTSGYIHV
;
A
#
# COMPACT_ATOMS: atom_id res chain seq x y z
N SER A 1 -12.69 -16.56 -0.34
CA SER A 1 -12.92 -15.14 -0.63
C SER A 1 -13.00 -14.93 -2.13
N ASN A 2 -14.09 -14.39 -2.60
CA ASN A 2 -14.28 -14.07 -4.02
C ASN A 2 -13.45 -12.81 -4.35
N ARG A 3 -12.18 -12.99 -4.69
CA ARG A 3 -11.28 -11.92 -5.10
C ARG A 3 -11.52 -11.45 -6.55
N ARG A 4 -12.69 -11.73 -7.14
CA ARG A 4 -12.92 -11.54 -8.58
C ARG A 4 -13.79 -10.35 -8.95
N ASN A 5 -14.23 -9.54 -7.99
CA ASN A 5 -15.26 -8.51 -8.23
C ASN A 5 -14.71 -7.08 -8.30
N GLY A 6 -13.39 -6.92 -8.42
CA GLY A 6 -12.82 -5.57 -8.45
C GLY A 6 -13.05 -4.78 -7.17
N VAL A 7 -13.36 -3.50 -7.32
CA VAL A 7 -13.71 -2.58 -6.22
C VAL A 7 -15.23 -2.40 -6.19
N VAL A 8 -15.81 -2.47 -5.00
CA VAL A 8 -17.23 -2.16 -4.76
C VAL A 8 -17.30 -0.94 -3.84
N ILE A 9 -18.03 0.07 -4.25
CA ILE A 9 -18.28 1.30 -3.48
C ILE A 9 -19.66 1.19 -2.86
N LEU A 10 -19.72 1.37 -1.54
CA LEU A 10 -20.97 1.33 -0.78
C LEU A 10 -21.33 2.71 -0.28
N ASP A 11 -22.60 3.08 -0.47
CA ASP A 11 -23.21 4.21 0.22
C ASP A 11 -23.62 3.77 1.63
N LEU A 12 -23.11 4.47 2.63
CA LEU A 12 -23.34 4.27 4.06
C LEU A 12 -24.10 5.44 4.70
N ALA A 13 -24.88 6.20 3.95
CA ALA A 13 -25.73 7.27 4.50
C ALA A 13 -26.66 6.71 5.58
N ASP A 14 -27.14 5.49 5.42
CA ASP A 14 -27.71 4.66 6.47
C ASP A 14 -26.81 3.45 6.71
N PRO A 15 -25.94 3.46 7.75
CA PRO A 15 -24.99 2.39 7.98
C PRO A 15 -25.63 1.04 8.37
N ALA A 16 -26.90 1.03 8.78
CA ALA A 16 -27.64 -0.20 9.03
C ALA A 16 -28.15 -0.86 7.73
N HIS A 17 -28.23 -0.09 6.64
CA HIS A 17 -28.72 -0.55 5.34
C HIS A 17 -27.79 -0.09 4.20
N PRO A 18 -26.57 -0.61 4.11
CA PRO A 18 -25.61 -0.24 3.06
C PRO A 18 -26.16 -0.52 1.66
N ARG A 19 -25.89 0.36 0.71
CA ARG A 19 -26.29 0.20 -0.68
C ARG A 19 -25.07 0.27 -1.59
N ILE A 20 -25.06 -0.53 -2.65
CA ILE A 20 -24.02 -0.43 -3.67
C ILE A 20 -24.24 0.89 -4.44
N ALA A 21 -23.27 1.79 -4.36
CA ALA A 21 -23.25 3.02 -5.15
C ALA A 21 -22.73 2.72 -6.57
N SER A 22 -21.62 1.98 -6.68
CA SER A 22 -21.03 1.59 -7.96
C SER A 22 -20.02 0.45 -7.80
N THR A 23 -19.49 -0.03 -8.93
CA THR A 23 -18.36 -0.96 -9.00
C THR A 23 -17.33 -0.47 -10.00
N PHE A 24 -16.06 -0.85 -9.77
CA PHE A 24 -14.99 -0.64 -10.73
C PHE A 24 -14.28 -1.96 -11.03
N GLU A 25 -14.33 -2.40 -12.31
CA GLU A 25 -13.94 -3.74 -12.73
C GLU A 25 -13.00 -3.73 -13.95
N SER A 26 -12.06 -2.81 -14.02
CA SER A 26 -11.11 -2.70 -15.12
C SER A 26 -9.65 -2.63 -14.65
N ASN A 27 -8.72 -2.56 -15.60
CA ASN A 27 -7.28 -2.32 -15.35
C ASN A 27 -6.61 -3.30 -14.38
N GLY A 28 -7.05 -4.57 -14.39
CA GLY A 28 -6.44 -5.64 -13.61
C GLY A 28 -7.01 -5.85 -12.22
N VAL A 29 -7.89 -4.97 -11.71
CA VAL A 29 -8.52 -5.16 -10.38
C VAL A 29 -9.47 -6.36 -10.32
N THR A 30 -9.99 -6.81 -11.45
CA THR A 30 -10.82 -8.03 -11.55
C THR A 30 -10.07 -9.32 -11.22
N GLY A 31 -8.75 -9.31 -11.31
CA GLY A 31 -7.89 -10.40 -10.88
C GLY A 31 -7.81 -10.56 -9.35
N GLY A 32 -8.27 -9.56 -8.64
CA GLY A 32 -8.33 -9.46 -7.19
C GLY A 32 -7.68 -8.18 -6.68
N VAL A 33 -8.30 -7.58 -5.68
CA VAL A 33 -7.74 -6.48 -4.91
C VAL A 33 -7.30 -7.01 -3.56
N HIS A 34 -6.02 -6.82 -3.23
CA HIS A 34 -5.46 -7.31 -1.96
C HIS A 34 -5.80 -6.36 -0.82
N ASN A 35 -5.51 -5.09 -1.03
CA ASN A 35 -5.77 -4.00 -0.11
C ASN A 35 -6.05 -2.72 -0.89
N MET A 36 -6.48 -1.66 -0.22
CA MET A 36 -6.72 -0.36 -0.85
C MET A 36 -6.57 0.77 0.15
N PHE A 37 -6.17 1.93 -0.34
CA PHE A 37 -6.12 3.17 0.40
C PHE A 37 -6.93 4.25 -0.33
N ALA A 38 -7.73 5.01 0.40
CA ALA A 38 -8.54 6.08 -0.16
C ALA A 38 -8.06 7.45 0.34
N THR A 39 -8.00 8.39 -0.56
CA THR A 39 -7.97 9.84 -0.29
C THR A 39 -9.35 10.42 -0.57
N ASP A 40 -9.51 11.74 -0.47
CA ASP A 40 -10.79 12.38 -0.76
C ASP A 40 -11.25 12.18 -2.22
N ASP A 41 -10.30 12.18 -3.15
CA ASP A 41 -10.57 12.18 -4.59
C ASP A 41 -10.15 10.88 -5.30
N HIS A 42 -9.28 10.07 -4.71
CA HIS A 42 -8.69 8.92 -5.37
C HIS A 42 -8.64 7.68 -4.49
N LEU A 43 -8.76 6.52 -5.13
CA LEU A 43 -8.55 5.22 -4.52
C LEU A 43 -7.31 4.56 -5.12
N PHE A 44 -6.43 4.06 -4.27
CA PHE A 44 -5.25 3.28 -4.62
C PHE A 44 -5.55 1.81 -4.35
N ALA A 45 -5.87 1.05 -5.38
CA ALA A 45 -6.29 -0.35 -5.26
C ALA A 45 -5.17 -1.31 -5.66
N LEU A 46 -4.72 -2.15 -4.75
CA LEU A 46 -3.64 -3.12 -5.00
C LEU A 46 -4.17 -4.29 -5.82
N ALA A 47 -3.84 -4.30 -7.10
CA ALA A 47 -4.25 -5.31 -8.05
C ALA A 47 -3.26 -6.48 -8.08
N ASN A 48 -3.71 -7.68 -7.68
CA ASN A 48 -2.94 -8.93 -7.69
C ASN A 48 -1.61 -8.92 -6.91
N GLY A 49 -1.32 -7.87 -6.12
CA GLY A 49 -0.06 -7.72 -5.41
C GLY A 49 1.13 -7.34 -6.28
N ASP A 50 0.92 -6.92 -7.53
CA ASP A 50 2.00 -6.50 -8.42
C ASP A 50 2.07 -4.99 -8.58
N LYS A 51 0.93 -4.31 -8.44
CA LYS A 51 0.79 -2.87 -8.65
C LYS A 51 -0.35 -2.31 -7.82
N TYR A 52 -0.40 -1.00 -7.70
CA TYR A 52 -1.63 -0.33 -7.34
C TYR A 52 -2.17 0.48 -8.54
N VAL A 53 -3.48 0.39 -8.70
CA VAL A 53 -4.26 1.12 -9.70
C VAL A 53 -4.86 2.34 -9.02
N ILE A 54 -4.72 3.50 -9.65
CA ILE A 54 -5.26 4.77 -9.16
C ILE A 54 -6.57 5.05 -9.87
N ILE A 55 -7.61 5.25 -9.08
CA ILE A 55 -8.99 5.39 -9.54
C ILE A 55 -9.52 6.73 -9.03
N ASP A 56 -10.02 7.59 -9.91
CA ASP A 56 -10.76 8.80 -9.57
C ASP A 56 -12.13 8.40 -8.98
N VAL A 57 -12.40 8.84 -7.78
CA VAL A 57 -13.62 8.60 -7.02
C VAL A 57 -14.33 9.90 -6.64
N THR A 58 -14.03 11.01 -7.31
CA THR A 58 -14.75 12.29 -7.13
C THR A 58 -16.24 12.16 -7.42
N ASP A 59 -16.61 11.31 -8.37
CA ASP A 59 -17.97 10.83 -8.58
C ASP A 59 -18.07 9.35 -8.19
N LEU A 60 -18.54 9.10 -6.98
CA LEU A 60 -18.71 7.73 -6.44
C LEU A 60 -19.68 6.86 -7.25
N SER A 61 -20.53 7.46 -8.09
CA SER A 61 -21.43 6.72 -8.98
C SER A 61 -20.78 6.29 -10.29
N ALA A 62 -19.64 6.90 -10.64
CA ALA A 62 -18.94 6.68 -11.90
C ALA A 62 -17.40 6.72 -11.75
N PRO A 63 -16.81 5.82 -10.96
CA PRO A 63 -15.36 5.79 -10.74
C PRO A 63 -14.60 5.54 -12.05
N ARG A 64 -13.44 6.20 -12.22
CA ARG A 64 -12.67 6.17 -13.45
C ARG A 64 -11.21 5.81 -13.20
N TYR A 65 -10.63 5.00 -14.10
CA TYR A 65 -9.20 4.78 -14.12
C TYR A 65 -8.44 6.08 -14.41
N VAL A 66 -7.38 6.32 -13.65
CA VAL A 66 -6.44 7.42 -13.87
C VAL A 66 -5.11 6.90 -14.34
N SER A 67 -4.44 6.12 -13.52
CA SER A 67 -3.10 5.61 -13.76
C SER A 67 -2.81 4.37 -12.91
N GLU A 68 -1.59 3.88 -12.97
CA GLU A 68 -1.12 2.79 -12.11
C GLU A 68 0.38 2.92 -11.85
N TYR A 69 0.84 2.34 -10.76
CA TYR A 69 2.25 2.21 -10.47
C TYR A 69 2.61 0.76 -10.17
N ASN A 70 3.68 0.29 -10.82
CA ASN A 70 4.28 -1.02 -10.62
C ASN A 70 5.78 -0.84 -10.39
N HIS A 71 6.27 -1.17 -9.19
CA HIS A 71 7.70 -1.13 -8.94
C HIS A 71 8.38 -2.38 -9.55
N PRO A 72 9.45 -2.21 -10.36
CA PRO A 72 10.10 -3.33 -11.04
C PRO A 72 10.58 -4.42 -10.07
N ASN A 73 10.29 -5.69 -10.41
CA ASN A 73 10.71 -6.87 -9.64
C ASN A 73 10.25 -6.87 -8.18
N SER A 74 9.13 -6.25 -7.89
CA SER A 74 8.58 -6.14 -6.55
C SER A 74 7.15 -6.68 -6.46
N ARG A 75 6.67 -6.83 -5.24
CA ARG A 75 5.29 -7.16 -4.92
C ARG A 75 4.81 -6.20 -3.86
N VAL A 76 3.84 -5.39 -4.23
CA VAL A 76 3.21 -4.47 -3.30
C VAL A 76 2.23 -5.21 -2.40
N HIS A 77 2.34 -5.00 -1.09
CA HIS A 77 1.45 -5.59 -0.10
C HIS A 77 0.46 -4.58 0.48
N ASP A 78 0.92 -3.34 0.66
CA ASP A 78 0.10 -2.25 1.18
C ASP A 78 0.56 -0.91 0.60
N VAL A 79 -0.29 0.10 0.65
CA VAL A 79 0.04 1.47 0.27
C VAL A 79 -0.69 2.47 1.16
N TRP A 80 0.04 3.48 1.61
CA TRP A 80 -0.50 4.67 2.25
C TRP A 80 -0.11 5.91 1.47
N VAL A 81 -1.03 6.87 1.37
CA VAL A 81 -0.75 8.15 0.71
C VAL A 81 -0.91 9.28 1.73
N HIS A 82 0.11 10.12 1.80
CA HIS A 82 0.11 11.32 2.60
C HIS A 82 0.76 12.46 1.83
N ASP A 83 0.06 13.59 1.74
CA ASP A 83 0.53 14.80 1.05
C ASP A 83 1.06 14.51 -0.38
N GLY A 84 0.32 13.70 -1.15
CA GLY A 84 0.68 13.33 -2.52
C GLY A 84 1.89 12.42 -2.65
N ILE A 85 2.35 11.81 -1.57
CA ILE A 85 3.41 10.79 -1.56
C ILE A 85 2.81 9.45 -1.17
N ALA A 86 3.02 8.43 -2.00
CA ALA A 86 2.68 7.06 -1.70
C ALA A 86 3.87 6.35 -1.03
N TYR A 87 3.59 5.67 0.07
CA TYR A 87 4.51 4.81 0.82
C TYR A 87 4.01 3.39 0.64
N SER A 88 4.58 2.67 -0.33
CA SER A 88 4.16 1.30 -0.63
C SER A 88 5.06 0.28 0.05
N SER A 89 4.41 -0.67 0.72
CA SER A 89 5.08 -1.79 1.37
C SER A 89 5.36 -2.87 0.35
N GLU A 90 6.62 -3.03 -0.04
CA GLU A 90 7.05 -3.84 -1.18
C GLU A 90 7.81 -5.10 -0.73
N TRP A 91 7.23 -5.82 0.19
CA TRP A 91 7.77 -7.08 0.73
C TRP A 91 9.29 -7.05 0.96
N GLY A 92 10.08 -7.71 0.10
CA GLY A 92 11.54 -7.82 0.25
C GLY A 92 12.31 -6.55 -0.14
N ASN A 93 11.66 -5.55 -0.72
CA ASN A 93 12.28 -4.28 -1.13
C ASN A 93 12.17 -3.18 -0.07
N GLY A 94 11.49 -3.45 1.04
CA GLY A 94 11.23 -2.41 2.03
C GLY A 94 10.07 -1.51 1.64
N VAL A 95 10.18 -0.22 1.90
CA VAL A 95 9.19 0.79 1.50
C VAL A 95 9.64 1.49 0.23
N VAL A 96 8.80 1.47 -0.79
CA VAL A 96 8.98 2.25 -2.01
C VAL A 96 8.20 3.55 -1.90
N VAL A 97 8.89 4.66 -2.09
CA VAL A 97 8.34 6.02 -2.01
C VAL A 97 8.10 6.54 -3.41
N VAL A 98 6.88 6.97 -3.69
CA VAL A 98 6.46 7.41 -5.01
C VAL A 98 5.73 8.76 -4.91
N ASP A 99 6.15 9.72 -5.73
CA ASP A 99 5.41 10.97 -5.89
C ASP A 99 4.19 10.72 -6.79
N VAL A 100 3.01 10.81 -6.19
CA VAL A 100 1.70 10.58 -6.83
C VAL A 100 0.84 11.84 -6.87
N GLY A 101 1.46 13.01 -6.69
CA GLY A 101 0.74 14.30 -6.73
C GLY A 101 1.32 15.39 -5.83
N ASN A 102 2.38 15.12 -5.07
CA ASN A 102 3.13 16.15 -4.35
C ASN A 102 3.83 17.11 -5.34
N GLY A 103 4.31 16.58 -6.46
CA GLY A 103 4.96 17.34 -7.52
C GLY A 103 6.41 17.72 -7.27
N ARG A 104 6.93 17.49 -6.06
CA ARG A 104 8.32 17.86 -5.71
C ARG A 104 9.37 17.10 -6.53
N TRP A 105 9.04 15.87 -6.92
CA TRP A 105 9.90 15.03 -7.77
C TRP A 105 9.33 14.87 -9.19
N GLY A 106 8.35 15.71 -9.55
CA GLY A 106 7.73 15.74 -10.88
C GLY A 106 6.63 14.71 -11.08
N GLY A 107 6.19 14.06 -10.01
CA GLY A 107 5.06 13.14 -10.04
C GLY A 107 3.71 13.84 -10.05
N SER A 108 2.73 13.18 -10.61
CA SER A 108 1.32 13.55 -10.56
C SER A 108 0.46 12.31 -10.40
N ILE A 109 -0.82 12.50 -10.17
CA ILE A 109 -1.76 11.39 -10.06
C ILE A 109 -1.87 10.60 -11.37
N GLU A 110 -1.69 11.27 -12.53
CA GLU A 110 -1.68 10.66 -13.86
C GLU A 110 -0.34 10.03 -14.22
N ASN A 111 0.74 10.50 -13.59
CA ASN A 111 2.10 10.05 -13.86
C ASN A 111 2.91 9.90 -12.57
N PRO A 112 2.70 8.81 -11.82
CA PRO A 112 3.48 8.51 -10.61
C PRO A 112 4.98 8.41 -10.89
N VAL A 113 5.81 9.04 -10.04
CA VAL A 113 7.27 9.06 -10.20
C VAL A 113 7.94 8.43 -8.98
N PHE A 114 8.81 7.45 -9.24
CA PHE A 114 9.66 6.85 -8.20
C PHE A 114 10.58 7.90 -7.57
N VAL A 115 10.61 7.95 -6.25
CA VAL A 115 11.48 8.83 -5.48
C VAL A 115 12.66 8.07 -4.91
N THR A 116 12.38 7.05 -4.11
CA THR A 116 13.40 6.23 -3.46
C THR A 116 12.78 4.94 -2.92
N ASN A 117 13.64 4.01 -2.51
CA ASN A 117 13.21 2.93 -1.62
C ASN A 117 14.00 2.96 -0.31
N VAL A 118 13.36 2.53 0.76
CA VAL A 118 13.95 2.42 2.09
C VAL A 118 14.00 0.93 2.43
N PRO A 119 15.12 0.25 2.12
CA PRO A 119 15.29 -1.13 2.54
C PRO A 119 15.57 -1.17 4.03
N TYR A 120 15.11 -2.20 4.70
CA TYR A 120 15.53 -2.49 6.06
C TYR A 120 16.06 -3.92 6.19
N PRO A 121 16.95 -4.17 7.14
CA PRO A 121 17.87 -5.31 7.04
C PRO A 121 17.21 -6.67 7.17
N VAL A 122 16.04 -6.76 7.78
CA VAL A 122 15.36 -8.03 8.05
C VAL A 122 13.86 -7.82 7.96
N GLY A 123 13.19 -8.69 7.22
CA GLY A 123 11.74 -8.74 7.21
C GLY A 123 11.11 -8.69 5.83
N ARG A 124 9.79 -8.62 5.85
CA ARG A 124 8.95 -8.37 4.68
C ARG A 124 8.00 -7.26 5.03
N THR A 125 8.16 -6.11 4.39
CA THR A 125 7.32 -4.95 4.64
C THR A 125 5.87 -5.28 4.41
N HIS A 126 5.10 -5.22 5.48
CA HIS A 126 3.67 -5.50 5.45
C HIS A 126 2.85 -4.21 5.36
N ALA A 127 3.20 -3.24 6.21
CA ALA A 127 2.51 -1.97 6.29
C ALA A 127 3.49 -0.83 6.58
N ALA A 128 3.20 0.36 6.06
CA ALA A 128 3.98 1.57 6.28
C ALA A 128 3.02 2.73 6.59
N PHE A 129 3.08 3.25 7.83
CA PHE A 129 2.20 4.31 8.31
C PHE A 129 2.93 5.64 8.43
N PRO A 130 2.65 6.64 7.59
CA PRO A 130 3.19 7.98 7.76
C PRO A 130 2.58 8.66 8.99
N TYR A 131 3.42 9.31 9.77
CA TYR A 131 3.02 10.03 10.97
C TYR A 131 3.78 11.33 11.13
N PHE A 132 3.06 12.43 11.18
CA PHE A 132 3.61 13.74 11.51
C PHE A 132 3.42 14.03 12.99
N GLN A 133 4.53 14.20 13.71
CA GLN A 133 4.52 14.55 15.13
C GLN A 133 4.50 16.08 15.29
N GLU A 134 3.34 16.66 15.52
CA GLU A 134 3.15 18.11 15.62
C GLU A 134 4.03 18.75 16.71
N SER A 135 4.20 18.09 17.86
CA SER A 135 4.97 18.62 18.98
C SER A 135 6.45 18.84 18.70
N THR A 136 7.01 18.13 17.72
CA THR A 136 8.43 18.18 17.33
C THR A 136 8.64 18.67 15.91
N GLY A 137 7.58 18.79 15.11
CA GLY A 137 7.67 19.09 13.68
C GLY A 137 8.35 18.00 12.86
N LYS A 138 8.46 16.79 13.37
CA LYS A 138 9.13 15.67 12.69
C LYS A 138 8.12 14.76 12.01
N PHE A 139 8.54 14.22 10.88
CA PHE A 139 7.81 13.20 10.14
C PHE A 139 8.49 11.84 10.33
N TYR A 140 7.70 10.84 10.65
CA TYR A 140 8.13 9.47 10.86
C TYR A 140 7.36 8.51 9.96
N LEU A 141 7.95 7.37 9.68
CA LEU A 141 7.31 6.25 9.02
C LEU A 141 7.41 5.03 9.93
N PHE A 142 6.28 4.53 10.40
CA PHE A 142 6.21 3.30 11.17
C PHE A 142 6.05 2.12 10.22
N LEU A 143 6.96 1.16 10.28
CA LEU A 143 6.98 0.00 9.41
C LEU A 143 6.68 -1.25 10.22
N GLY A 144 5.78 -2.07 9.72
CA GLY A 144 5.47 -3.38 10.26
C GLY A 144 5.91 -4.50 9.34
N ASP A 145 6.48 -5.56 9.92
CA ASP A 145 6.87 -6.76 9.19
C ASP A 145 5.80 -7.83 9.25
N GLU A 146 5.65 -8.56 8.14
CA GLU A 146 4.92 -9.82 8.12
C GLU A 146 5.85 -10.96 7.71
N ILE A 147 6.35 -11.67 8.72
CA ILE A 147 7.03 -12.94 8.48
C ILE A 147 6.33 -14.01 9.30
N MET A 148 5.66 -14.90 8.61
CA MET A 148 5.05 -16.07 9.22
C MET A 148 5.81 -17.31 8.77
N ASN A 149 6.32 -18.11 9.72
CA ASN A 149 6.71 -19.45 9.40
C ASN A 149 5.47 -20.37 9.39
N ARG A 150 5.61 -21.56 8.81
CA ARG A 150 4.50 -22.52 8.69
C ARG A 150 3.92 -22.97 10.03
N ASN A 151 4.60 -22.72 11.13
CA ASN A 151 4.23 -23.17 12.47
C ASN A 151 3.71 -22.00 13.35
N GLY A 152 3.56 -20.82 12.81
CA GLY A 152 3.14 -19.63 13.57
C GLY A 152 4.16 -19.13 14.57
N ALA A 153 5.37 -19.71 14.61
CA ALA A 153 6.47 -19.23 15.43
C ALA A 153 7.18 -18.08 14.69
N ALA A 154 7.75 -17.18 15.45
CA ALA A 154 8.62 -16.15 14.92
C ALA A 154 9.72 -16.79 14.04
N TRP A 155 9.96 -16.18 12.88
CA TRP A 155 10.95 -16.72 11.95
C TRP A 155 12.35 -16.39 12.45
N SER A 156 13.13 -17.45 12.69
CA SER A 156 14.52 -17.32 13.09
C SER A 156 15.43 -17.24 11.85
N GLY A 157 16.42 -16.40 11.89
CA GLY A 157 17.52 -16.39 10.91
C GLY A 157 17.28 -15.61 9.63
N ALA A 158 16.26 -14.77 9.56
CA ALA A 158 16.06 -13.90 8.41
C ALA A 158 17.16 -12.82 8.31
N GLY A 159 18.15 -13.10 7.50
CA GLY A 159 19.00 -12.07 6.92
C GLY A 159 20.16 -11.55 7.76
N LEU A 160 20.44 -12.09 8.94
CA LEU A 160 21.58 -11.63 9.74
C LEU A 160 22.88 -12.44 9.54
N GLY A 161 22.86 -13.42 8.64
CA GLY A 161 24.04 -14.24 8.36
C GLY A 161 24.32 -15.33 9.39
N ASP A 162 25.24 -16.21 9.07
CA ASP A 162 25.64 -17.33 9.93
C ASP A 162 26.20 -16.85 11.26
N GLY A 163 25.70 -17.41 12.34
CA GLY A 163 26.19 -17.13 13.70
C GLY A 163 25.54 -15.92 14.38
N GLN A 164 24.57 -15.28 13.76
CA GLN A 164 23.77 -14.26 14.44
C GLN A 164 22.68 -14.92 15.29
N PRO A 165 22.33 -14.32 16.43
CA PRO A 165 21.22 -14.81 17.24
C PRO A 165 19.94 -14.86 16.41
N GLU A 166 19.11 -15.86 16.70
CA GLU A 166 17.79 -15.95 16.07
C GLU A 166 17.03 -14.66 16.28
N VAL A 167 16.62 -14.05 15.16
CA VAL A 167 15.82 -12.82 15.18
C VAL A 167 14.37 -13.23 15.02
N THR A 168 13.56 -12.88 15.98
CA THR A 168 12.11 -13.04 15.89
C THR A 168 11.58 -12.07 14.86
N SER A 169 10.64 -12.51 14.03
CA SER A 169 9.92 -11.68 13.08
C SER A 169 8.85 -10.83 13.77
N GLY A 170 8.32 -9.84 13.06
CA GLY A 170 7.27 -8.99 13.59
C GLY A 170 7.78 -7.73 14.27
N TYR A 171 8.90 -7.18 13.80
CA TYR A 171 9.41 -5.91 14.29
C TYR A 171 8.59 -4.72 13.80
N ILE A 172 8.54 -3.69 14.63
CA ILE A 172 8.16 -2.34 14.24
C ILE A 172 9.45 -1.54 14.07
N HIS A 173 9.65 -0.96 12.90
CA HIS A 173 10.74 -0.06 12.59
C HIS A 173 10.22 1.39 12.57
N VAL A 174 11.01 2.33 13.05
CA VAL A 174 10.63 3.74 13.14
C VAL A 174 11.70 4.61 12.51
#